data_4c1022f03a3edfe533d8fdf09c5ad331
#
_entry.id   4c1022f03a3edfe533d8fdf09c5ad331
#
_cell.length_a   1.000
_cell.length_b   1.000
_cell.length_c   1.000
_cell.angle_alpha   90.00
_cell.angle_beta   90.00
_cell.angle_gamma   90.00
#
_symmetry.space_group_name_H-M   'P 1'
#
loop_
_entity.id
_entity.type
_entity.pdbx_description
1 polymer ?
#
loop_
_entity_poly.entity_id
_entity_poly.type
_entity_poly.pdbx_seq_one_letter_code
_entity_poly.pdbx_strand_id
1 'polypeptide(L)'
;EIHPGKNRTRLLEKRNRLLGSLYKHGHIDSLDFVLACDEPLPGEPVALPQEAHHLTEYYWKTSPGKRIRTTIDIHLQRQAQAIVNQWNNEFSQTGIYDLAAVVEDVRTGETLAYIGNANPDNKRPGSEVDIIRSPRSTGSILKPLLYCALLQDGEILPRTLLPDVPININGFSPQNFNRQFYGAVPADEALARSLNVPSVHLLRRFGVPKFLDILRKCGMTTLNGSASHYGLSLILGGAEGTLGDITSTYSKLSASYQSADTTHTSKGDRLHNFPLNDKCALWWTFDALKEVNRPDEIDWHLIGSVKKVAWKTGTSFGFRDAWAVGVTADYAVGVWAGNAQGQGVPGLTGARTAGPVMFDIFNLLPAKEYDSEYSRNGWFKEPVYGDYIVAEVCRESGCLKGVNCEDSDTLMLPRKSVRSEPCPYHKVVDGVRTFILPPSMEWYYRQH
;
A
#
# COMPACT_ATOMS: atom_id res chain seq x y z
N GLU A 1 1.05 46.37 15.56
CA GLU A 1 2.20 45.61 15.11
C GLU A 1 2.79 46.29 13.87
N ILE A 2 4.11 46.44 13.83
CA ILE A 2 4.84 47.17 12.77
C ILE A 2 5.93 46.22 12.26
N HIS A 3 5.83 45.77 11.03
CA HIS A 3 6.82 44.91 10.38
C HIS A 3 6.78 45.10 8.83
N PRO A 4 7.74 44.58 8.05
CA PRO A 4 7.79 44.81 6.59
C PRO A 4 6.50 44.58 5.81
N GLY A 5 5.65 43.62 6.21
CA GLY A 5 4.37 43.33 5.58
C GLY A 5 3.17 44.12 6.12
N LYS A 6 3.34 44.99 7.15
CA LYS A 6 2.22 45.71 7.77
C LYS A 6 2.65 47.05 8.32
N ASN A 7 1.85 48.10 8.07
CA ASN A 7 2.11 49.46 8.52
C ASN A 7 3.47 50.04 8.04
N ARG A 8 3.80 49.81 6.75
CA ARG A 8 5.10 50.19 6.14
C ARG A 8 5.46 51.67 6.36
N THR A 9 4.52 52.60 6.23
CA THR A 9 4.75 54.03 6.47
C THR A 9 5.27 54.25 7.89
N ARG A 10 4.64 53.68 8.89
CA ARG A 10 5.07 53.76 10.30
C ARG A 10 6.43 53.08 10.51
N LEU A 11 6.73 52.01 9.79
CA LEU A 11 8.05 51.36 9.86
C LEU A 11 9.13 52.28 9.31
N LEU A 12 8.87 52.94 8.18
CA LEU A 12 9.76 53.93 7.58
C LEU A 12 10.04 55.09 8.52
N GLU A 13 9.02 55.69 9.08
CA GLU A 13 9.14 56.79 10.08
C GLU A 13 9.96 56.34 11.29
N LYS A 14 9.72 55.14 11.81
CA LYS A 14 10.46 54.61 12.97
C LYS A 14 11.93 54.38 12.64
N ARG A 15 12.23 53.82 11.46
CA ARG A 15 13.62 53.64 10.96
C ARG A 15 14.33 54.99 10.86
N ASN A 16 13.72 55.94 10.14
CA ASN A 16 14.34 57.21 9.88
C ASN A 16 14.57 58.04 11.18
N ARG A 17 13.63 57.91 12.15
CA ARG A 17 13.81 58.53 13.47
C ARG A 17 14.98 57.89 14.22
N LEU A 18 15.16 56.59 14.16
CA LEU A 18 16.31 55.89 14.76
C LEU A 18 17.63 56.33 14.10
N LEU A 19 17.69 56.34 12.76
CA LEU A 19 18.84 56.80 12.00
C LEU A 19 19.18 58.24 12.35
N GLY A 20 18.20 59.12 12.46
CA GLY A 20 18.41 60.50 12.89
C GLY A 20 18.96 60.63 14.33
N SER A 21 18.55 59.72 15.21
CA SER A 21 19.12 59.66 16.56
C SER A 21 20.58 59.21 16.55
N LEU A 22 20.92 58.17 15.76
CA LEU A 22 22.31 57.68 15.61
C LEU A 22 23.22 58.74 15.02
N TYR A 23 22.76 59.48 14.02
CA TYR A 23 23.50 60.60 13.44
C TYR A 23 23.76 61.72 14.47
N LYS A 24 22.74 62.14 15.21
CA LYS A 24 22.86 63.20 16.26
C LYS A 24 23.83 62.81 17.34
N HIS A 25 24.01 61.56 17.69
CA HIS A 25 24.91 61.05 18.69
C HIS A 25 26.32 60.68 18.13
N GLY A 26 26.56 60.92 16.84
CA GLY A 26 27.83 60.63 16.19
C GLY A 26 28.18 59.17 15.96
N HIS A 27 27.17 58.30 15.98
CA HIS A 27 27.35 56.86 15.71
C HIS A 27 27.44 56.53 14.23
N ILE A 28 26.91 57.39 13.36
CA ILE A 28 26.98 57.32 11.90
C ILE A 28 27.30 58.73 11.37
N ASP A 29 27.98 58.83 10.24
CA ASP A 29 28.26 60.10 9.59
C ASP A 29 27.07 60.61 8.73
N SER A 30 27.25 61.78 8.12
CA SER A 30 26.19 62.41 7.32
C SER A 30 25.91 61.66 6.02
N LEU A 31 26.90 61.01 5.40
CA LEU A 31 26.76 60.25 4.18
C LEU A 31 26.02 58.93 4.46
N ASP A 32 26.46 58.23 5.50
CA ASP A 32 25.80 57.00 5.97
C ASP A 32 24.33 57.25 6.34
N PHE A 33 24.04 58.37 7.01
CA PHE A 33 22.67 58.73 7.36
C PHE A 33 21.81 58.94 6.14
N VAL A 34 22.29 59.68 5.13
CA VAL A 34 21.53 59.95 3.90
C VAL A 34 21.29 58.65 3.12
N LEU A 35 22.34 57.87 2.91
CA LEU A 35 22.25 56.59 2.18
C LEU A 35 21.30 55.60 2.88
N ALA A 36 21.41 55.48 4.20
CA ALA A 36 20.51 54.58 4.95
C ALA A 36 19.04 55.05 4.97
N CYS A 37 18.77 56.34 4.87
CA CYS A 37 17.42 56.87 4.74
C CYS A 37 16.84 56.65 3.33
N ASP A 38 17.68 56.68 2.30
CA ASP A 38 17.29 56.45 0.90
C ASP A 38 17.11 54.98 0.59
N GLU A 39 17.70 54.10 1.37
CA GLU A 39 17.53 52.64 1.17
C GLU A 39 16.07 52.20 1.35
N PRO A 40 15.50 51.41 0.42
CA PRO A 40 14.13 50.98 0.53
C PRO A 40 13.91 50.03 1.71
N LEU A 41 12.71 50.04 2.30
CA LEU A 41 12.35 49.05 3.31
C LEU A 41 12.39 47.66 2.74
N PRO A 42 12.74 46.63 3.52
CA PRO A 42 12.64 45.23 3.11
C PRO A 42 11.26 44.94 2.50
N GLY A 43 11.21 44.05 1.52
CA GLY A 43 9.98 43.56 0.92
C GLY A 43 9.03 42.93 1.95
N GLU A 44 7.85 42.62 1.55
CA GLU A 44 6.95 41.82 2.38
C GLU A 44 7.57 40.46 2.66
N PRO A 45 7.32 39.91 3.86
CA PRO A 45 7.77 38.55 4.17
C PRO A 45 7.23 37.57 3.11
N VAL A 46 8.13 36.82 2.51
CA VAL A 46 7.75 35.74 1.57
C VAL A 46 7.21 34.58 2.40
N ALA A 47 6.07 34.03 1.98
CA ALA A 47 5.53 32.82 2.61
C ALA A 47 6.59 31.70 2.54
N LEU A 48 6.75 30.97 3.63
CA LEU A 48 7.64 29.80 3.62
C LEU A 48 7.05 28.72 2.69
N PRO A 49 7.89 28.03 1.91
CA PRO A 49 7.44 26.90 1.11
C PRO A 49 6.75 25.86 2.00
N GLN A 50 5.60 25.35 1.56
CA GLN A 50 4.82 24.34 2.29
C GLN A 50 4.65 23.08 1.43
N GLU A 51 5.76 22.51 1.00
CA GLU A 51 5.76 21.40 0.04
C GLU A 51 5.22 20.08 0.62
N ALA A 52 5.34 19.85 1.91
CA ALA A 52 4.80 18.68 2.61
C ALA A 52 4.09 19.16 3.91
N HIS A 53 2.99 19.87 3.74
CA HIS A 53 2.27 20.58 4.80
C HIS A 53 2.01 19.69 6.04
N HIS A 54 1.36 18.56 5.86
CA HIS A 54 0.98 17.65 6.96
C HIS A 54 2.21 17.05 7.68
N LEU A 55 3.29 16.74 6.95
CA LEU A 55 4.52 16.27 7.54
C LEU A 55 5.20 17.38 8.37
N THR A 56 5.18 18.61 7.85
CA THR A 56 5.69 19.80 8.56
C THR A 56 4.90 20.01 9.85
N GLU A 57 3.57 19.96 9.79
CA GLU A 57 2.70 20.11 10.95
C GLU A 57 2.92 18.99 11.98
N TYR A 58 3.10 17.74 11.53
CA TYR A 58 3.44 16.64 12.41
C TYR A 58 4.71 16.89 13.19
N TYR A 59 5.80 17.30 12.54
CA TYR A 59 7.07 17.58 13.22
C TYR A 59 7.01 18.86 14.07
N TRP A 60 6.25 19.85 13.67
CA TRP A 60 6.02 21.02 14.49
C TRP A 60 5.38 20.67 15.84
N LYS A 61 4.44 19.73 15.84
CA LYS A 61 3.77 19.23 17.05
C LYS A 61 4.67 18.29 17.89
N THR A 62 5.41 17.39 17.24
CA THR A 62 6.16 16.32 17.92
C THR A 62 7.59 16.67 18.26
N SER A 63 8.18 17.66 17.59
CA SER A 63 9.58 18.06 17.73
C SER A 63 9.74 19.58 17.64
N PRO A 64 9.02 20.36 18.49
CA PRO A 64 9.02 21.81 18.40
C PRO A 64 10.44 22.37 18.59
N GLY A 65 10.79 23.38 17.77
CA GLY A 65 12.07 24.06 17.82
C GLY A 65 13.28 23.27 17.31
N LYS A 66 13.08 22.03 16.85
CA LYS A 66 14.17 21.22 16.27
C LYS A 66 14.28 21.44 14.77
N ARG A 67 15.52 21.41 14.26
CA ARG A 67 15.80 21.31 12.84
C ARG A 67 15.65 19.84 12.40
N ILE A 68 14.68 19.56 11.55
CA ILE A 68 14.42 18.21 11.06
C ILE A 68 14.94 18.11 9.63
N ARG A 69 15.80 17.10 9.38
CA ARG A 69 16.18 16.69 8.03
C ARG A 69 15.32 15.51 7.62
N THR A 70 14.65 15.62 6.51
CA THR A 70 13.80 14.56 5.92
C THR A 70 14.48 13.90 4.72
N THR A 71 13.92 12.80 4.27
CA THR A 71 14.34 12.06 3.07
C THR A 71 13.48 12.40 1.85
N ILE A 72 12.58 13.39 1.98
CA ILE A 72 11.70 13.82 0.90
C ILE A 72 12.52 14.37 -0.27
N ASP A 73 12.30 13.80 -1.46
CA ASP A 73 12.77 14.36 -2.72
C ASP A 73 11.80 15.48 -3.14
N ILE A 74 12.30 16.71 -3.17
CA ILE A 74 11.47 17.88 -3.42
C ILE A 74 10.84 17.89 -4.82
N HIS A 75 11.53 17.34 -5.81
CA HIS A 75 11.01 17.28 -7.19
C HIS A 75 9.89 16.24 -7.29
N LEU A 76 10.10 15.05 -6.73
CA LEU A 76 9.09 14.02 -6.66
C LEU A 76 7.88 14.47 -5.84
N GLN A 77 8.11 15.13 -4.69
CA GLN A 77 7.05 15.67 -3.84
C GLN A 77 6.13 16.61 -4.62
N ARG A 78 6.71 17.56 -5.37
CA ARG A 78 5.95 18.53 -6.17
C ARG A 78 5.16 17.87 -7.29
N GLN A 79 5.78 16.95 -8.01
CA GLN A 79 5.14 16.23 -9.11
C GLN A 79 4.00 15.33 -8.60
N ALA A 80 4.23 14.58 -7.52
CA ALA A 80 3.22 13.74 -6.89
C ALA A 80 2.07 14.57 -6.30
N GLN A 81 2.36 15.72 -5.66
CA GLN A 81 1.34 16.64 -5.18
C GLN A 81 0.48 17.19 -6.34
N ALA A 82 1.09 17.52 -7.48
CA ALA A 82 0.35 17.99 -8.65
C ALA A 82 -0.60 16.92 -9.18
N ILE A 83 -0.16 15.66 -9.29
CA ILE A 83 -1.00 14.51 -9.67
C ILE A 83 -2.16 14.36 -8.69
N VAL A 84 -1.87 14.32 -7.39
CA VAL A 84 -2.90 14.17 -6.35
C VAL A 84 -3.92 15.31 -6.40
N ASN A 85 -3.48 16.55 -6.59
CA ASN A 85 -4.38 17.69 -6.71
C ASN A 85 -5.24 17.64 -7.98
N GLN A 86 -4.66 17.22 -9.10
CA GLN A 86 -5.39 17.07 -10.36
C GLN A 86 -6.53 16.05 -10.21
N TRP A 87 -6.22 14.85 -9.75
CA TRP A 87 -7.22 13.80 -9.52
C TRP A 87 -8.26 14.21 -8.47
N ASN A 88 -7.84 14.89 -7.41
CA ASN A 88 -8.77 15.37 -6.38
C ASN A 88 -9.77 16.39 -6.95
N ASN A 89 -9.34 17.29 -7.84
CA ASN A 89 -10.24 18.22 -8.51
C ASN A 89 -11.30 17.51 -9.35
N GLU A 90 -10.93 16.41 -10.01
CA GLU A 90 -11.85 15.56 -10.76
C GLU A 90 -12.81 14.80 -9.82
N PHE A 91 -12.27 14.11 -8.82
CA PHE A 91 -13.06 13.32 -7.89
C PHE A 91 -13.98 14.16 -6.99
N SER A 92 -13.63 15.41 -6.71
CA SER A 92 -14.47 16.32 -5.92
C SER A 92 -15.83 16.58 -6.56
N GLN A 93 -15.93 16.48 -7.88
CA GLN A 93 -17.18 16.59 -8.63
C GLN A 93 -18.16 15.45 -8.32
N THR A 94 -17.63 14.31 -7.88
CA THR A 94 -18.43 13.13 -7.48
C THR A 94 -18.56 12.98 -5.97
N GLY A 95 -18.10 13.96 -5.18
CA GLY A 95 -18.20 13.96 -3.72
C GLY A 95 -17.06 13.24 -2.99
N ILE A 96 -15.95 12.94 -3.68
CA ILE A 96 -14.72 12.41 -3.07
C ILE A 96 -13.76 13.58 -2.89
N TYR A 97 -13.50 13.95 -1.66
CA TYR A 97 -12.83 15.21 -1.37
C TYR A 97 -11.40 15.06 -0.87
N ASP A 98 -11.03 13.92 -0.34
CA ASP A 98 -9.72 13.73 0.28
C ASP A 98 -8.95 12.62 -0.43
N LEU A 99 -7.68 12.89 -0.70
CA LEU A 99 -6.79 12.01 -1.45
C LEU A 99 -5.37 12.15 -0.88
N ALA A 100 -4.78 11.05 -0.49
CA ALA A 100 -3.44 11.00 0.08
C ALA A 100 -2.56 10.00 -0.65
N ALA A 101 -1.26 10.28 -0.69
CA ALA A 101 -0.27 9.41 -1.30
C ALA A 101 1.05 9.42 -0.53
N VAL A 102 1.73 8.28 -0.51
CA VAL A 102 3.07 8.14 0.05
C VAL A 102 3.93 7.26 -0.85
N VAL A 103 5.19 7.64 -1.01
CA VAL A 103 6.18 6.91 -1.80
C VAL A 103 7.35 6.53 -0.90
N GLU A 104 7.71 5.25 -0.87
CA GLU A 104 8.87 4.73 -0.16
C GLU A 104 9.89 4.11 -1.12
N ASP A 105 11.17 4.32 -0.83
CA ASP A 105 12.28 3.56 -1.38
C ASP A 105 12.33 2.17 -0.73
N VAL A 106 12.22 1.11 -1.51
CA VAL A 106 12.19 -0.26 -0.99
C VAL A 106 13.48 -0.63 -0.30
N ARG A 107 14.64 -0.21 -0.80
CA ARG A 107 15.95 -0.60 -0.27
C ARG A 107 16.25 0.06 1.07
N THR A 108 15.97 1.38 1.19
CA THR A 108 16.30 2.14 2.39
C THR A 108 15.15 2.23 3.38
N GLY A 109 13.90 2.11 2.90
CA GLY A 109 12.69 2.39 3.68
C GLY A 109 12.43 3.88 3.89
N GLU A 110 13.16 4.73 3.16
CA GLU A 110 13.00 6.17 3.24
C GLU A 110 11.73 6.63 2.52
N THR A 111 11.01 7.54 3.15
CA THR A 111 9.87 8.21 2.50
C THR A 111 10.39 9.28 1.56
N LEU A 112 10.09 9.13 0.26
CA LEU A 112 10.53 10.03 -0.80
C LEU A 112 9.50 11.11 -1.13
N ALA A 113 8.20 10.81 -0.96
CA ALA A 113 7.12 11.77 -1.09
C ALA A 113 6.03 11.50 -0.05
N TYR A 114 5.46 12.59 0.49
CA TYR A 114 4.48 12.55 1.57
C TYR A 114 3.35 13.55 1.30
N ILE A 115 2.25 13.09 0.74
CA ILE A 115 1.07 13.89 0.45
C ILE A 115 -0.03 13.47 1.44
N GLY A 116 -0.09 14.14 2.61
CA GLY A 116 -1.01 13.79 3.68
C GLY A 116 -2.48 14.01 3.33
N ASN A 117 -2.76 14.97 2.46
CA ASN A 117 -4.05 15.19 1.82
C ASN A 117 -3.89 16.08 0.58
N ALA A 118 -4.89 16.08 -0.30
CA ALA A 118 -4.93 16.94 -1.46
C ALA A 118 -5.27 18.40 -1.08
N ASN A 119 -4.78 19.35 -1.89
CA ASN A 119 -5.13 20.77 -1.79
C ASN A 119 -5.13 21.32 -0.35
N PRO A 120 -4.01 21.28 0.37
CA PRO A 120 -3.94 21.69 1.78
C PRO A 120 -4.35 23.17 2.02
N ASP A 121 -4.23 24.01 0.98
CA ASP A 121 -4.65 25.42 1.03
C ASP A 121 -6.17 25.60 0.92
N ASN A 122 -6.89 24.56 0.54
CA ASN A 122 -8.34 24.57 0.42
C ASN A 122 -8.95 24.41 1.82
N LYS A 123 -9.46 25.49 2.41
CA LYS A 123 -10.05 25.54 3.77
C LYS A 123 -11.35 24.73 3.92
N ARG A 124 -11.42 23.60 3.28
CA ARG A 124 -12.52 22.65 3.35
C ARG A 124 -12.44 21.82 4.64
N PRO A 125 -13.56 21.51 5.29
CA PRO A 125 -13.56 20.58 6.42
C PRO A 125 -12.92 19.25 6.04
N GLY A 126 -11.87 18.81 6.75
CA GLY A 126 -11.15 17.57 6.50
C GLY A 126 -9.81 17.74 5.77
N SER A 127 -9.56 18.86 5.07
CA SER A 127 -8.29 19.10 4.36
C SER A 127 -7.05 19.10 5.27
N GLU A 128 -7.23 19.43 6.55
CA GLU A 128 -6.18 19.44 7.57
C GLU A 128 -5.86 18.03 8.13
N VAL A 129 -6.62 17.00 7.75
CA VAL A 129 -6.40 15.65 8.26
C VAL A 129 -5.23 15.01 7.52
N ASP A 130 -4.20 14.63 8.26
CA ASP A 130 -3.12 13.78 7.75
C ASP A 130 -3.61 12.34 7.59
N ILE A 131 -4.05 12.00 6.39
CA ILE A 131 -4.60 10.69 6.06
C ILE A 131 -3.52 9.59 6.14
N ILE A 132 -2.26 9.92 5.87
CA ILE A 132 -1.17 8.93 5.92
C ILE A 132 -1.05 8.30 7.32
N ARG A 133 -1.39 9.08 8.36
CA ARG A 133 -1.34 8.65 9.77
C ARG A 133 -2.69 8.31 10.37
N SER A 134 -3.78 8.60 9.67
CA SER A 134 -5.13 8.35 10.16
C SER A 134 -5.53 6.89 9.99
N PRO A 135 -5.97 6.19 11.05
CA PRO A 135 -6.52 4.84 10.92
C PRO A 135 -7.76 4.83 10.04
N ARG A 136 -7.80 3.92 9.06
CA ARG A 136 -8.92 3.73 8.14
C ARG A 136 -9.18 2.24 7.93
N SER A 137 -10.42 1.87 7.62
CA SER A 137 -10.76 0.48 7.32
C SER A 137 -9.95 -0.04 6.15
N THR A 138 -9.25 -1.15 6.36
CA THR A 138 -8.30 -1.71 5.40
C THR A 138 -8.97 -2.34 4.17
N GLY A 139 -10.26 -2.64 4.24
CA GLY A 139 -10.92 -3.40 3.19
C GLY A 139 -10.16 -4.70 2.89
N SER A 140 -9.82 -4.91 1.62
CA SER A 140 -9.13 -6.13 1.14
C SER A 140 -7.60 -6.01 1.07
N ILE A 141 -7.01 -4.92 1.56
CA ILE A 141 -5.58 -4.65 1.36
C ILE A 141 -4.67 -5.63 2.12
N LEU A 142 -5.21 -6.36 3.11
CA LEU A 142 -4.46 -7.34 3.90
C LEU A 142 -4.41 -8.75 3.28
N LYS A 143 -5.20 -9.03 2.25
CA LYS A 143 -5.30 -10.37 1.61
C LYS A 143 -3.97 -10.92 1.10
N PRO A 144 -3.09 -10.13 0.47
CA PRO A 144 -1.78 -10.62 0.03
C PRO A 144 -0.89 -11.12 1.17
N LEU A 145 -0.98 -10.48 2.35
CA LEU A 145 -0.21 -10.89 3.52
C LEU A 145 -0.67 -12.26 4.04
N LEU A 146 -1.97 -12.51 4.01
CA LEU A 146 -2.53 -13.81 4.38
C LEU A 146 -2.13 -14.89 3.37
N TYR A 147 -2.23 -14.61 2.09
CA TYR A 147 -1.83 -15.53 1.03
C TYR A 147 -0.34 -15.90 1.13
N CYS A 148 0.54 -14.91 1.27
CA CYS A 148 1.97 -15.13 1.48
C CYS A 148 2.26 -15.99 2.72
N ALA A 149 1.59 -15.71 3.85
CA ALA A 149 1.77 -16.46 5.09
C ALA A 149 1.34 -17.93 4.96
N LEU A 150 0.24 -18.19 4.26
CA LEU A 150 -0.25 -19.55 4.00
C LEU A 150 0.70 -20.34 3.06
N LEU A 151 1.22 -19.69 2.02
CA LEU A 151 2.23 -20.26 1.14
C LEU A 151 3.51 -20.59 1.93
N GLN A 152 4.03 -19.62 2.69
CA GLN A 152 5.24 -19.76 3.50
C GLN A 152 5.12 -20.93 4.49
N ASP A 153 3.95 -21.16 5.07
CA ASP A 153 3.71 -22.23 6.03
C ASP A 153 3.36 -23.58 5.37
N GLY A 154 3.21 -23.60 4.03
CA GLY A 154 2.86 -24.80 3.27
C GLY A 154 1.41 -25.24 3.49
N GLU A 155 0.55 -24.33 3.92
CA GLU A 155 -0.87 -24.63 4.12
C GLU A 155 -1.67 -24.66 2.81
N ILE A 156 -1.22 -23.88 1.83
CA ILE A 156 -1.72 -23.91 0.45
C ILE A 156 -0.54 -23.88 -0.53
N LEU A 157 -0.81 -24.27 -1.76
CA LEU A 157 0.07 -24.05 -2.91
C LEU A 157 -0.46 -22.87 -3.74
N PRO A 158 0.33 -22.29 -4.63
CA PRO A 158 -0.05 -21.08 -5.35
C PRO A 158 -1.39 -21.15 -6.06
N ARG A 159 -1.73 -22.31 -6.63
CA ARG A 159 -2.94 -22.54 -7.42
C ARG A 159 -3.92 -23.50 -6.74
N THR A 160 -3.77 -23.78 -5.46
CA THR A 160 -4.72 -24.63 -4.73
C THR A 160 -6.15 -24.12 -4.91
N LEU A 161 -7.07 -25.01 -5.32
CA LEU A 161 -8.48 -24.67 -5.43
C LEU A 161 -9.09 -24.34 -4.07
N LEU A 162 -9.66 -23.17 -3.99
CA LEU A 162 -10.34 -22.65 -2.81
C LEU A 162 -11.86 -22.67 -3.01
N PRO A 163 -12.64 -23.00 -1.96
CA PRO A 163 -14.09 -22.95 -2.05
C PRO A 163 -14.58 -21.49 -2.16
N ASP A 164 -15.41 -21.22 -3.14
CA ASP A 164 -16.14 -19.96 -3.30
C ASP A 164 -17.64 -20.25 -3.40
N VAL A 165 -18.22 -20.59 -2.26
CA VAL A 165 -19.62 -20.98 -2.10
C VAL A 165 -20.25 -20.21 -0.94
N PRO A 166 -21.58 -20.01 -0.91
CA PRO A 166 -22.23 -19.38 0.24
C PRO A 166 -21.91 -20.09 1.53
N ILE A 167 -21.50 -19.32 2.54
CA ILE A 167 -21.21 -19.83 3.89
C ILE A 167 -21.89 -18.97 4.94
N ASN A 168 -22.23 -19.59 6.07
CA ASN A 168 -22.65 -18.91 7.29
C ASN A 168 -21.82 -19.45 8.46
N ILE A 169 -21.11 -18.55 9.13
CA ILE A 169 -20.26 -18.87 10.27
C ILE A 169 -20.77 -18.06 11.46
N ASN A 170 -21.59 -18.66 12.31
CA ASN A 170 -22.18 -18.01 13.50
C ASN A 170 -22.88 -16.68 13.18
N GLY A 171 -23.65 -16.65 12.08
CA GLY A 171 -24.36 -15.45 11.63
C GLY A 171 -23.54 -14.54 10.70
N PHE A 172 -22.23 -14.76 10.56
CA PHE A 172 -21.40 -14.05 9.59
C PHE A 172 -21.46 -14.73 8.22
N SER A 173 -22.04 -14.05 7.24
CA SER A 173 -22.25 -14.56 5.87
C SER A 173 -21.56 -13.64 4.86
N PRO A 174 -20.24 -13.84 4.60
CA PRO A 174 -19.51 -13.02 3.64
C PRO A 174 -20.03 -13.25 2.21
N GLN A 175 -20.01 -12.18 1.42
CA GLN A 175 -20.34 -12.20 -0.01
C GLN A 175 -19.20 -11.59 -0.81
N ASN A 176 -18.98 -12.06 -2.03
CA ASN A 176 -18.13 -11.39 -2.99
C ASN A 176 -18.71 -10.03 -3.40
N PHE A 177 -17.87 -9.12 -3.86
CA PHE A 177 -18.29 -7.76 -4.19
C PHE A 177 -19.40 -7.72 -5.25
N ASN A 178 -19.32 -8.61 -6.25
CA ASN A 178 -20.32 -8.76 -7.32
C ASN A 178 -21.49 -9.70 -6.93
N ARG A 179 -21.52 -10.20 -5.70
CA ARG A 179 -22.54 -11.13 -5.16
C ARG A 179 -22.64 -12.47 -5.91
N GLN A 180 -21.62 -12.84 -6.67
CA GLN A 180 -21.53 -14.12 -7.36
C GLN A 180 -20.62 -15.09 -6.62
N PHE A 181 -20.84 -16.40 -6.83
CA PHE A 181 -20.02 -17.47 -6.30
C PHE A 181 -19.55 -18.37 -7.46
N TYR A 182 -18.29 -18.76 -7.44
CA TYR A 182 -17.64 -19.47 -8.56
C TYR A 182 -17.37 -20.95 -8.25
N GLY A 183 -17.83 -21.45 -7.09
CA GLY A 183 -17.64 -22.83 -6.66
C GLY A 183 -16.22 -23.15 -6.21
N ALA A 184 -15.31 -23.25 -7.13
CA ALA A 184 -13.89 -23.53 -6.90
C ALA A 184 -13.03 -22.54 -7.70
N VAL A 185 -12.08 -21.87 -7.05
CA VAL A 185 -11.23 -20.87 -7.68
C VAL A 185 -9.78 -21.09 -7.26
N PRO A 186 -8.78 -21.05 -8.17
CA PRO A 186 -7.37 -21.08 -7.81
C PRO A 186 -7.01 -19.95 -6.84
N ALA A 187 -6.11 -20.21 -5.89
CA ALA A 187 -5.79 -19.26 -4.82
C ALA A 187 -5.16 -17.96 -5.32
N ASP A 188 -4.29 -18.03 -6.34
CA ASP A 188 -3.72 -16.86 -7.04
C ASP A 188 -4.81 -16.02 -7.71
N GLU A 189 -5.74 -16.66 -8.43
CA GLU A 189 -6.87 -15.98 -9.08
C GLU A 189 -7.83 -15.36 -8.03
N ALA A 190 -8.13 -16.09 -6.96
CA ALA A 190 -8.96 -15.59 -5.86
C ALA A 190 -8.33 -14.31 -5.23
N LEU A 191 -7.00 -14.25 -5.10
CA LEU A 191 -6.26 -13.08 -4.64
C LEU A 191 -6.33 -11.94 -5.68
N ALA A 192 -6.03 -12.20 -6.95
CA ALA A 192 -6.05 -11.22 -8.03
C ALA A 192 -7.45 -10.58 -8.19
N ARG A 193 -8.50 -11.38 -8.13
CA ARG A 193 -9.91 -10.94 -8.17
C ARG A 193 -10.41 -10.40 -6.83
N SER A 194 -9.60 -10.48 -5.79
CA SER A 194 -9.96 -10.02 -4.44
C SER A 194 -11.23 -10.65 -3.87
N LEU A 195 -11.48 -11.94 -4.13
CA LEU A 195 -12.67 -12.62 -3.66
C LEU A 195 -12.72 -12.66 -2.13
N ASN A 196 -13.91 -12.41 -1.58
CA ASN A 196 -14.10 -12.31 -0.13
C ASN A 196 -14.24 -13.69 0.52
N VAL A 197 -15.07 -14.55 -0.08
CA VAL A 197 -15.40 -15.85 0.50
C VAL A 197 -14.17 -16.75 0.59
N PRO A 198 -13.36 -16.95 -0.47
CA PRO A 198 -12.10 -17.68 -0.36
C PRO A 198 -11.16 -17.11 0.70
N SER A 199 -11.07 -15.77 0.81
CA SER A 199 -10.19 -15.13 1.80
C SER A 199 -10.64 -15.41 3.24
N VAL A 200 -11.95 -15.47 3.49
CA VAL A 200 -12.49 -15.85 4.81
C VAL A 200 -12.21 -17.32 5.12
N HIS A 201 -12.33 -18.22 4.14
CA HIS A 201 -11.94 -19.62 4.29
C HIS A 201 -10.45 -19.75 4.66
N LEU A 202 -9.60 -19.02 3.96
CA LEU A 202 -8.16 -18.99 4.23
C LEU A 202 -7.85 -18.48 5.65
N LEU A 203 -8.47 -17.37 6.06
CA LEU A 203 -8.26 -16.83 7.41
C LEU A 203 -8.77 -17.78 8.50
N ARG A 204 -9.91 -18.42 8.27
CA ARG A 204 -10.45 -19.42 9.20
C ARG A 204 -9.50 -20.61 9.37
N ARG A 205 -8.93 -21.10 8.26
CA ARG A 205 -7.94 -22.19 8.27
C ARG A 205 -6.64 -21.78 8.97
N PHE A 206 -6.12 -20.60 8.63
CA PHE A 206 -4.86 -20.11 9.19
C PHE A 206 -4.94 -19.72 10.66
N GLY A 207 -6.11 -19.25 11.07
CA GLY A 207 -6.39 -18.78 12.43
C GLY A 207 -6.18 -17.27 12.60
N VAL A 208 -7.23 -16.59 13.08
CA VAL A 208 -7.20 -15.14 13.34
C VAL A 208 -6.08 -14.71 14.28
N PRO A 209 -5.81 -15.42 15.42
CA PRO A 209 -4.74 -15.04 16.33
C PRO A 209 -3.36 -15.04 15.68
N LYS A 210 -3.06 -16.07 14.86
CA LYS A 210 -1.79 -16.22 14.14
C LYS A 210 -1.60 -15.13 13.10
N PHE A 211 -2.64 -14.83 12.33
CA PHE A 211 -2.58 -13.77 11.32
C PHE A 211 -2.46 -12.38 11.96
N LEU A 212 -3.17 -12.11 13.04
CA LEU A 212 -3.09 -10.85 13.79
C LEU A 212 -1.67 -10.60 14.33
N ASP A 213 -1.00 -11.65 14.85
CA ASP A 213 0.40 -11.56 15.28
C ASP A 213 1.34 -11.22 14.12
N ILE A 214 1.15 -11.86 12.97
CA ILE A 214 1.90 -11.53 11.75
C ILE A 214 1.71 -10.06 11.35
N LEU A 215 0.49 -9.56 11.29
CA LEU A 215 0.20 -8.17 10.93
C LEU A 215 0.88 -7.17 11.87
N ARG A 216 0.86 -7.44 13.19
CA ARG A 216 1.55 -6.61 14.17
C ARG A 216 3.07 -6.62 13.96
N LYS A 217 3.66 -7.78 13.70
CA LYS A 217 5.09 -7.91 13.37
C LYS A 217 5.46 -7.27 12.04
N CYS A 218 4.54 -7.19 11.09
CA CYS A 218 4.72 -6.42 9.85
C CYS A 218 4.77 -4.91 10.09
N GLY A 219 4.29 -4.43 11.24
CA GLY A 219 4.32 -3.01 11.60
C GLY A 219 2.96 -2.31 11.54
N MET A 220 1.86 -3.06 11.54
CA MET A 220 0.50 -2.49 11.65
C MET A 220 0.25 -2.00 13.08
N THR A 221 0.49 -0.71 13.34
CA THR A 221 0.48 -0.11 14.69
C THR A 221 -0.91 0.07 15.28
N THR A 222 -1.94 0.05 14.46
CA THR A 222 -3.34 0.29 14.86
C THR A 222 -4.06 -0.92 15.40
N LEU A 223 -3.49 -2.13 15.26
CA LEU A 223 -4.13 -3.40 15.62
C LEU A 223 -4.01 -3.73 17.12
N ASN A 224 -4.70 -2.98 17.97
CA ASN A 224 -4.63 -3.09 19.42
C ASN A 224 -5.67 -4.05 20.02
N GLY A 225 -6.71 -4.43 19.25
CA GLY A 225 -7.79 -5.31 19.69
C GLY A 225 -7.36 -6.79 19.79
N SER A 226 -8.15 -7.59 20.50
CA SER A 226 -7.96 -9.05 20.57
C SER A 226 -8.35 -9.75 19.26
N ALA A 227 -7.91 -10.98 19.07
CA ALA A 227 -8.32 -11.78 17.90
C ALA A 227 -9.85 -12.00 17.85
N SER A 228 -10.50 -12.13 19.01
CA SER A 228 -11.96 -12.25 19.10
C SER A 228 -12.69 -10.95 18.72
N HIS A 229 -12.07 -9.80 18.97
CA HIS A 229 -12.61 -8.50 18.56
C HIS A 229 -12.70 -8.37 17.05
N TYR A 230 -11.65 -8.73 16.32
CA TYR A 230 -11.62 -8.65 14.85
C TYR A 230 -12.37 -9.80 14.19
N GLY A 231 -12.24 -11.01 14.71
CA GLY A 231 -12.83 -12.21 14.12
C GLY A 231 -12.44 -12.38 12.65
N LEU A 232 -13.30 -13.02 11.87
CA LEU A 232 -13.08 -13.24 10.43
C LEU A 232 -13.24 -11.98 9.60
N SER A 233 -13.86 -10.92 10.14
CA SER A 233 -13.95 -9.62 9.47
C SER A 233 -12.60 -8.92 9.29
N LEU A 234 -11.56 -9.33 10.02
CA LEU A 234 -10.19 -8.85 9.90
C LEU A 234 -9.72 -8.77 8.44
N ILE A 235 -10.03 -9.78 7.63
CA ILE A 235 -9.56 -9.86 6.23
C ILE A 235 -10.45 -9.09 5.23
N LEU A 236 -11.58 -8.56 5.69
CA LEU A 236 -12.56 -7.83 4.88
C LEU A 236 -12.71 -6.36 5.27
N GLY A 237 -11.80 -5.83 6.11
CA GLY A 237 -11.82 -4.44 6.57
C GLY A 237 -12.42 -4.23 7.96
N GLY A 238 -12.61 -5.30 8.75
CA GLY A 238 -12.92 -5.21 10.18
C GLY A 238 -11.75 -4.71 11.03
N ALA A 239 -10.62 -4.41 10.41
CA ALA A 239 -9.45 -3.79 11.01
C ALA A 239 -9.18 -2.43 10.39
N GLU A 240 -8.56 -1.54 11.14
CA GLU A 240 -8.07 -0.26 10.65
C GLU A 240 -6.54 -0.30 10.51
N GLY A 241 -6.04 0.40 9.50
CA GLY A 241 -4.61 0.60 9.26
C GLY A 241 -4.34 2.03 8.81
N THR A 242 -3.11 2.49 8.95
CA THR A 242 -2.68 3.76 8.38
C THR A 242 -2.10 3.54 6.98
N LEU A 243 -2.20 4.55 6.12
CA LEU A 243 -1.60 4.46 4.78
C LEU A 243 -0.07 4.27 4.87
N GLY A 244 0.57 4.91 5.84
CA GLY A 244 2.00 4.76 6.09
C GLY A 244 2.37 3.32 6.47
N ASP A 245 1.71 2.73 7.48
CA ASP A 245 2.00 1.37 7.94
C ASP A 245 1.79 0.34 6.82
N ILE A 246 0.70 0.47 6.06
CA ILE A 246 0.36 -0.44 4.97
C ILE A 246 1.40 -0.33 3.85
N THR A 247 1.75 0.88 3.40
CA THR A 247 2.76 1.08 2.35
C THR A 247 4.12 0.56 2.79
N SER A 248 4.52 0.84 4.03
CA SER A 248 5.77 0.33 4.61
C SER A 248 5.78 -1.20 4.70
N THR A 249 4.64 -1.83 5.00
CA THR A 249 4.52 -3.29 5.00
C THR A 249 4.76 -3.89 3.61
N TYR A 250 4.16 -3.32 2.56
CA TYR A 250 4.40 -3.76 1.18
C TYR A 250 5.85 -3.50 0.74
N SER A 251 6.42 -2.36 1.12
CA SER A 251 7.85 -2.06 0.92
C SER A 251 8.74 -3.12 1.56
N LYS A 252 8.43 -3.55 2.79
CA LYS A 252 9.16 -4.62 3.49
C LYS A 252 9.01 -5.99 2.84
N LEU A 253 7.86 -6.33 2.22
CA LEU A 253 7.72 -7.56 1.44
C LEU A 253 8.75 -7.60 0.30
N SER A 254 8.85 -6.50 -0.46
CA SER A 254 9.83 -6.39 -1.55
C SER A 254 11.27 -6.40 -1.04
N ALA A 255 11.57 -5.64 0.03
CA ALA A 255 12.89 -5.63 0.65
C ALA A 255 13.28 -7.02 1.18
N SER A 256 12.34 -7.73 1.81
CA SER A 256 12.56 -9.09 2.30
C SER A 256 12.85 -10.07 1.16
N TYR A 257 12.14 -9.93 0.03
CA TYR A 257 12.44 -10.73 -1.16
C TYR A 257 13.86 -10.51 -1.69
N GLN A 258 14.36 -9.29 -1.67
CA GLN A 258 15.66 -8.91 -2.23
C GLN A 258 16.83 -9.05 -1.24
N SER A 259 16.56 -9.25 0.05
CA SER A 259 17.59 -9.40 1.07
C SER A 259 18.36 -10.71 0.89
N ALA A 260 19.69 -10.67 1.01
CA ALA A 260 20.53 -11.89 1.07
C ALA A 260 20.35 -12.62 2.41
N ASP A 261 20.03 -11.89 3.49
CA ASP A 261 19.78 -12.47 4.83
C ASP A 261 18.29 -12.73 5.02
N THR A 262 17.91 -13.99 5.17
CA THR A 262 16.54 -14.41 5.43
C THR A 262 16.19 -14.45 6.90
N THR A 263 17.16 -14.28 7.81
CA THR A 263 16.94 -14.37 9.26
C THR A 263 16.46 -13.05 9.88
N HIS A 264 16.86 -11.89 9.29
CA HIS A 264 16.48 -10.55 9.73
C HIS A 264 16.55 -10.35 11.25
N THR A 265 17.61 -10.86 11.87
CA THR A 265 17.76 -10.85 13.34
C THR A 265 18.57 -9.67 13.86
N SER A 266 19.27 -8.95 13.00
CA SER A 266 20.11 -7.82 13.39
C SER A 266 19.29 -6.65 13.91
N LYS A 267 19.54 -6.25 15.15
CA LYS A 267 18.87 -5.11 15.78
C LYS A 267 19.25 -3.82 15.03
N GLY A 268 18.24 -3.10 14.54
CA GLY A 268 18.41 -1.89 13.73
C GLY A 268 18.18 -2.10 12.22
N ASP A 269 18.10 -3.35 11.76
CA ASP A 269 17.62 -3.67 10.43
C ASP A 269 16.11 -3.34 10.31
N ARG A 270 15.70 -2.71 9.21
CA ARG A 270 14.28 -2.43 8.93
C ARG A 270 13.42 -3.70 8.82
N LEU A 271 14.04 -4.84 8.52
CA LEU A 271 13.43 -6.16 8.42
C LEU A 271 13.54 -6.97 9.71
N HIS A 272 14.03 -6.37 10.79
CA HIS A 272 14.17 -7.05 12.08
C HIS A 272 12.84 -7.71 12.49
N ASN A 273 12.88 -9.03 12.69
CA ASN A 273 11.72 -9.86 13.01
C ASN A 273 10.56 -9.79 11.98
N PHE A 274 10.82 -9.37 10.75
CA PHE A 274 9.78 -9.36 9.72
C PHE A 274 9.35 -10.80 9.39
N PRO A 275 8.06 -11.14 9.53
CA PRO A 275 7.62 -12.54 9.58
C PRO A 275 7.46 -13.19 8.21
N LEU A 276 7.34 -12.39 7.13
CA LEU A 276 7.10 -12.88 5.76
C LEU A 276 8.43 -12.81 4.98
N ASN A 277 9.19 -13.89 5.00
CA ASN A 277 10.56 -13.93 4.51
C ASN A 277 10.90 -15.13 3.62
N ASP A 278 9.95 -16.03 3.34
CA ASP A 278 10.15 -17.10 2.36
C ASP A 278 10.13 -16.53 0.94
N LYS A 279 11.26 -16.64 0.23
CA LYS A 279 11.45 -16.06 -1.10
C LYS A 279 10.44 -16.57 -2.12
N CYS A 280 10.19 -17.87 -2.11
CA CYS A 280 9.27 -18.48 -3.06
C CYS A 280 7.81 -18.06 -2.78
N ALA A 281 7.41 -17.96 -1.52
CA ALA A 281 6.07 -17.45 -1.12
C ALA A 281 5.88 -15.99 -1.53
N LEU A 282 6.91 -15.15 -1.32
CA LEU A 282 6.90 -13.74 -1.72
C LEU A 282 6.80 -13.60 -3.24
N TRP A 283 7.60 -14.37 -4.00
CA TRP A 283 7.57 -14.32 -5.46
C TRP A 283 6.18 -14.69 -6.02
N TRP A 284 5.59 -15.80 -5.56
CA TRP A 284 4.23 -16.18 -5.95
C TRP A 284 3.18 -15.14 -5.57
N THR A 285 3.39 -14.45 -4.45
CA THR A 285 2.50 -13.35 -4.04
C THR A 285 2.60 -12.18 -5.02
N PHE A 286 3.82 -11.77 -5.41
CA PHE A 286 3.99 -10.71 -6.41
C PHE A 286 3.49 -11.13 -7.79
N ASP A 287 3.68 -12.39 -8.15
CA ASP A 287 3.18 -12.94 -9.41
C ASP A 287 1.66 -12.87 -9.49
N ALA A 288 0.95 -13.31 -8.46
CA ALA A 288 -0.51 -13.19 -8.37
C ALA A 288 -0.98 -11.72 -8.38
N LEU A 289 -0.23 -10.81 -7.76
CA LEU A 289 -0.60 -9.39 -7.69
C LEU A 289 -0.35 -8.62 -8.99
N LYS A 290 0.50 -9.09 -9.89
CA LYS A 290 0.67 -8.47 -11.22
C LYS A 290 -0.56 -8.68 -12.11
N GLU A 291 -1.36 -9.74 -11.85
CA GLU A 291 -2.55 -10.10 -12.63
C GLU A 291 -3.82 -9.31 -12.23
N VAL A 292 -3.72 -8.41 -11.25
CA VAL A 292 -4.83 -7.52 -10.90
C VAL A 292 -5.11 -6.58 -12.07
N ASN A 293 -6.36 -6.54 -12.55
CA ASN A 293 -6.75 -5.69 -13.67
C ASN A 293 -6.44 -4.22 -13.39
N ARG A 294 -5.72 -3.57 -14.28
CA ARG A 294 -5.42 -2.15 -14.21
C ARG A 294 -6.61 -1.31 -14.65
N PRO A 295 -6.82 -0.15 -14.03
CA PRO A 295 -7.78 0.83 -14.55
C PRO A 295 -7.42 1.20 -16.00
N ASP A 296 -8.43 1.25 -16.85
CA ASP A 296 -8.35 1.73 -18.25
C ASP A 296 -7.40 0.96 -19.21
N GLU A 297 -6.78 -0.14 -18.76
CA GLU A 297 -5.92 -0.98 -19.58
C GLU A 297 -6.50 -2.40 -19.69
N ILE A 298 -7.18 -2.70 -20.81
CA ILE A 298 -7.81 -4.00 -21.04
C ILE A 298 -6.75 -5.10 -21.27
N ASP A 299 -5.63 -4.78 -21.93
CA ASP A 299 -4.59 -5.71 -22.35
C ASP A 299 -3.17 -5.24 -21.94
N TRP A 300 -3.02 -4.66 -20.76
CA TRP A 300 -1.74 -4.10 -20.29
C TRP A 300 -0.58 -5.13 -20.31
N HIS A 301 -0.87 -6.39 -20.06
CA HIS A 301 0.12 -7.47 -20.08
C HIS A 301 0.72 -7.73 -21.48
N LEU A 302 0.04 -7.27 -22.54
CA LEU A 302 0.53 -7.33 -23.92
C LEU A 302 1.41 -6.12 -24.29
N ILE A 303 1.39 -5.06 -23.50
CA ILE A 303 2.13 -3.82 -23.76
C ILE A 303 3.49 -3.90 -23.05
N GLY A 304 4.53 -4.29 -23.76
CA GLY A 304 5.87 -4.50 -23.20
C GLY A 304 6.56 -3.26 -22.58
N SER A 305 6.02 -2.05 -22.81
CA SER A 305 6.55 -0.79 -22.26
C SER A 305 5.91 -0.37 -20.93
N VAL A 306 4.85 -1.05 -20.47
CA VAL A 306 4.16 -0.72 -19.23
C VAL A 306 4.92 -1.27 -18.03
N LYS A 307 5.16 -0.43 -17.01
CA LYS A 307 5.79 -0.88 -15.76
C LYS A 307 4.99 -1.97 -15.10
N LYS A 308 5.64 -3.08 -14.80
CA LYS A 308 5.05 -4.14 -13.97
C LYS A 308 5.00 -3.65 -12.52
N VAL A 309 3.84 -3.77 -11.89
CA VAL A 309 3.61 -3.42 -10.49
C VAL A 309 2.80 -4.53 -9.83
N ALA A 310 3.29 -5.08 -8.74
CA ALA A 310 2.49 -5.93 -7.88
C ALA A 310 1.61 -5.04 -7.00
N TRP A 311 0.30 -5.08 -7.17
CA TRP A 311 -0.57 -4.13 -6.50
C TRP A 311 -1.85 -4.76 -5.97
N LYS A 312 -2.44 -4.11 -4.98
CA LYS A 312 -3.71 -4.52 -4.37
C LYS A 312 -4.61 -3.34 -4.13
N THR A 313 -5.90 -3.55 -4.38
CA THR A 313 -6.94 -2.60 -4.03
C THR A 313 -7.63 -2.99 -2.73
N GLY A 314 -8.11 -1.99 -2.01
CA GLY A 314 -9.01 -2.13 -0.89
C GLY A 314 -10.23 -1.21 -1.09
N THR A 315 -11.39 -1.69 -0.68
CA THR A 315 -12.62 -0.89 -0.61
C THR A 315 -13.32 -1.27 0.68
N SER A 316 -13.58 -0.29 1.55
CA SER A 316 -14.25 -0.57 2.81
C SER A 316 -15.76 -0.71 2.63
N PHE A 317 -16.40 -1.36 3.60
CA PHE A 317 -17.85 -1.46 3.64
C PHE A 317 -18.48 -0.05 3.72
N GLY A 318 -19.51 0.17 2.91
CA GLY A 318 -20.17 1.49 2.81
C GLY A 318 -19.43 2.51 1.95
N PHE A 319 -18.43 2.08 1.14
CA PHE A 319 -17.73 2.93 0.19
C PHE A 319 -17.09 4.17 0.83
N ARG A 320 -16.45 4.01 1.99
CA ARG A 320 -15.82 5.11 2.76
C ARG A 320 -14.36 5.28 2.43
N ASP A 321 -13.65 4.15 2.20
CA ASP A 321 -12.22 4.10 2.00
C ASP A 321 -11.90 3.33 0.72
N ALA A 322 -11.15 3.92 -0.16
CA ALA A 322 -10.62 3.31 -1.36
C ALA A 322 -9.08 3.35 -1.33
N TRP A 323 -8.46 2.19 -1.48
CA TRP A 323 -7.02 1.99 -1.39
C TRP A 323 -6.46 1.45 -2.69
N ALA A 324 -5.27 1.88 -3.03
CA ALA A 324 -4.38 1.18 -3.94
C ALA A 324 -2.97 1.21 -3.36
N VAL A 325 -2.37 0.04 -3.20
CA VAL A 325 -0.97 -0.06 -2.79
C VAL A 325 -0.25 -0.95 -3.77
N GLY A 326 0.81 -0.43 -4.35
CA GLY A 326 1.65 -1.12 -5.33
C GLY A 326 3.09 -1.19 -4.87
N VAL A 327 3.80 -2.21 -5.33
CA VAL A 327 5.22 -2.40 -5.07
C VAL A 327 5.93 -2.95 -6.29
N THR A 328 7.14 -2.44 -6.51
CA THR A 328 8.13 -2.95 -7.45
C THR A 328 9.37 -3.38 -6.66
N ALA A 329 10.42 -3.78 -7.36
CA ALA A 329 11.71 -4.02 -6.70
C ALA A 329 12.31 -2.74 -6.07
N ASP A 330 11.97 -1.56 -6.59
CA ASP A 330 12.62 -0.30 -6.22
C ASP A 330 11.78 0.59 -5.30
N TYR A 331 10.45 0.58 -5.49
CA TYR A 331 9.55 1.52 -4.83
C TYR A 331 8.26 0.87 -4.35
N ALA A 332 7.71 1.41 -3.29
CA ALA A 332 6.35 1.18 -2.86
C ALA A 332 5.57 2.49 -2.90
N VAL A 333 4.34 2.44 -3.43
CA VAL A 333 3.43 3.57 -3.52
C VAL A 333 2.10 3.19 -2.91
N GLY A 334 1.66 3.94 -1.92
CA GLY A 334 0.35 3.81 -1.33
C GLY A 334 -0.51 5.04 -1.63
N VAL A 335 -1.77 4.80 -2.00
CA VAL A 335 -2.77 5.84 -2.24
C VAL A 335 -4.06 5.49 -1.51
N TRP A 336 -4.66 6.49 -0.89
CA TRP A 336 -5.99 6.41 -0.30
C TRP A 336 -6.88 7.54 -0.84
N ALA A 337 -8.15 7.22 -1.14
CA ALA A 337 -9.16 8.17 -1.56
C ALA A 337 -10.46 7.97 -0.77
N GLY A 338 -11.14 9.06 -0.43
CA GLY A 338 -12.39 9.02 0.33
C GLY A 338 -12.77 10.38 0.90
N ASN A 339 -13.43 10.36 2.05
CA ASN A 339 -13.73 11.56 2.82
C ASN A 339 -13.17 11.42 4.24
N ALA A 340 -12.34 12.36 4.66
CA ALA A 340 -11.66 12.34 5.96
C ALA A 340 -12.64 12.19 7.14
N GLN A 341 -13.87 12.69 6.98
CA GLN A 341 -14.94 12.58 7.97
C GLN A 341 -15.70 11.24 7.93
N GLY A 342 -15.29 10.29 7.06
CA GLY A 342 -15.88 8.95 6.98
C GLY A 342 -17.20 8.85 6.23
N GLN A 343 -17.57 9.84 5.45
CA GLN A 343 -18.74 9.79 4.59
C GLN A 343 -18.49 8.83 3.41
N GLY A 344 -19.41 7.90 3.19
CA GLY A 344 -19.33 6.98 2.05
C GLY A 344 -19.82 7.64 0.77
N VAL A 345 -19.19 7.30 -0.36
CA VAL A 345 -19.57 7.76 -1.69
C VAL A 345 -19.93 6.56 -2.54
N PRO A 346 -21.19 6.41 -3.00
CA PRO A 346 -21.58 5.28 -3.83
C PRO A 346 -20.69 5.14 -5.07
N GLY A 347 -20.14 3.94 -5.29
CA GLY A 347 -19.24 3.66 -6.42
C GLY A 347 -17.76 3.97 -6.17
N LEU A 348 -17.39 4.50 -5.00
CA LEU A 348 -16.00 4.64 -4.59
C LEU A 348 -15.34 3.26 -4.50
N THR A 349 -14.38 2.98 -5.37
CA THR A 349 -13.60 1.73 -5.35
C THR A 349 -12.12 2.01 -5.54
N GLY A 350 -11.27 1.19 -4.91
CA GLY A 350 -9.82 1.34 -5.03
C GLY A 350 -9.33 1.33 -6.48
N ALA A 351 -9.91 0.48 -7.33
CA ALA A 351 -9.52 0.36 -8.73
C ALA A 351 -9.81 1.62 -9.56
N ARG A 352 -10.95 2.29 -9.31
CA ARG A 352 -11.39 3.44 -10.11
C ARG A 352 -10.91 4.79 -9.57
N THR A 353 -10.45 4.84 -8.32
CA THR A 353 -10.03 6.10 -7.69
C THR A 353 -8.56 6.08 -7.30
N ALA A 354 -8.18 5.31 -6.30
CA ALA A 354 -6.80 5.27 -5.83
C ALA A 354 -5.82 4.63 -6.84
N GLY A 355 -6.29 3.67 -7.65
CA GLY A 355 -5.47 2.96 -8.65
C GLY A 355 -4.85 3.88 -9.70
N PRO A 356 -5.63 4.67 -10.46
CA PRO A 356 -5.09 5.60 -11.46
C PRO A 356 -4.03 6.53 -10.88
N VAL A 357 -4.30 7.13 -9.72
CA VAL A 357 -3.35 8.02 -9.02
C VAL A 357 -2.04 7.30 -8.69
N MET A 358 -2.14 6.07 -8.19
CA MET A 358 -0.97 5.25 -7.87
C MET A 358 -0.11 4.96 -9.11
N PHE A 359 -0.73 4.61 -10.24
CA PHE A 359 0.00 4.36 -11.48
C PHE A 359 0.64 5.62 -12.05
N ASP A 360 -0.05 6.77 -12.00
CA ASP A 360 0.53 8.04 -12.43
C ASP A 360 1.76 8.41 -11.57
N ILE A 361 1.72 8.16 -10.26
CA ILE A 361 2.88 8.35 -9.39
C ILE A 361 4.00 7.36 -9.76
N PHE A 362 3.68 6.07 -10.03
CA PHE A 362 4.70 5.11 -10.49
C PHE A 362 5.36 5.54 -11.80
N ASN A 363 4.63 6.22 -12.70
CA ASN A 363 5.18 6.71 -13.95
C ASN A 363 6.23 7.83 -13.75
N LEU A 364 6.18 8.56 -12.63
CA LEU A 364 7.23 9.52 -12.27
C LEU A 364 8.53 8.86 -11.81
N LEU A 365 8.45 7.64 -11.26
CA LEU A 365 9.57 7.00 -10.61
C LEU A 365 10.51 6.36 -11.65
N PRO A 366 11.81 6.70 -11.68
CA PRO A 366 12.75 6.06 -12.60
C PRO A 366 12.97 4.59 -12.22
N ALA A 367 13.17 3.73 -13.21
CA ALA A 367 13.75 2.42 -12.93
C ALA A 367 15.18 2.66 -12.44
N LYS A 368 15.57 2.05 -11.33
CA LYS A 368 16.97 2.09 -10.88
C LYS A 368 17.80 1.16 -11.77
N GLU A 369 18.95 1.65 -12.23
CA GLU A 369 19.93 0.86 -12.96
C GLU A 369 20.65 -0.13 -12.02
N TYR A 370 19.89 -0.94 -11.35
CA TYR A 370 20.40 -1.89 -10.38
C TYR A 370 19.79 -3.28 -10.62
N ASP A 371 20.61 -4.17 -11.17
CA ASP A 371 20.26 -5.57 -11.28
C ASP A 371 20.81 -6.32 -10.06
N SER A 372 19.94 -7.01 -9.35
CA SER A 372 20.30 -7.91 -8.26
C SER A 372 20.05 -9.37 -8.64
N GLU A 373 20.40 -10.27 -7.74
CA GLU A 373 20.06 -11.69 -7.88
C GLU A 373 18.53 -11.89 -7.98
N TYR A 374 17.74 -11.07 -7.27
CA TYR A 374 16.28 -11.17 -7.16
C TYR A 374 15.49 -10.14 -7.96
N SER A 375 16.14 -9.17 -8.63
CA SER A 375 15.44 -8.15 -9.42
C SER A 375 16.20 -7.75 -10.67
N ARG A 376 15.45 -7.31 -11.69
CA ARG A 376 15.96 -6.75 -12.94
C ARG A 376 14.98 -5.73 -13.51
N ASN A 377 15.49 -4.58 -13.95
CA ASN A 377 14.67 -3.50 -14.53
C ASN A 377 13.47 -3.12 -13.63
N GLY A 378 13.71 -3.05 -12.30
CA GLY A 378 12.66 -2.71 -11.32
C GLY A 378 11.64 -3.81 -11.07
N TRP A 379 11.77 -5.01 -11.65
CA TRP A 379 10.85 -6.12 -11.43
C TRP A 379 11.54 -7.35 -10.80
N PHE A 380 10.77 -8.21 -10.16
CA PHE A 380 11.20 -9.41 -9.47
C PHE A 380 11.58 -10.51 -10.47
N LYS A 381 12.74 -11.11 -10.30
CA LYS A 381 13.15 -12.36 -10.96
C LYS A 381 12.52 -13.55 -10.24
N GLU A 382 12.60 -14.72 -10.83
CA GLU A 382 12.29 -15.97 -10.13
C GLU A 382 13.24 -16.23 -8.96
N PRO A 383 12.80 -16.96 -7.92
CA PRO A 383 13.66 -17.35 -6.80
C PRO A 383 14.86 -18.16 -7.29
N VAL A 384 16.00 -17.99 -6.62
CA VAL A 384 17.23 -18.72 -6.97
C VAL A 384 17.20 -20.13 -6.41
N TYR A 385 18.04 -21.01 -7.01
CA TYR A 385 18.20 -22.37 -6.52
C TYR A 385 18.60 -22.38 -5.03
N GLY A 386 17.86 -23.14 -4.24
CA GLY A 386 18.01 -23.17 -2.79
C GLY A 386 16.93 -22.41 -2.02
N ASP A 387 16.19 -21.49 -2.65
CA ASP A 387 15.07 -20.77 -2.03
C ASP A 387 13.74 -21.53 -2.15
N TYR A 388 13.70 -22.58 -2.95
CA TYR A 388 12.49 -23.35 -3.24
C TYR A 388 12.75 -24.85 -3.30
N ILE A 389 11.69 -25.62 -3.32
CA ILE A 389 11.67 -27.02 -3.73
C ILE A 389 10.94 -27.15 -5.07
N VAL A 390 11.20 -28.22 -5.80
CA VAL A 390 10.46 -28.56 -7.02
C VAL A 390 9.56 -29.75 -6.70
N ALA A 391 8.27 -29.63 -7.01
CA ALA A 391 7.32 -30.71 -6.82
C ALA A 391 6.26 -30.76 -7.91
N GLU A 392 5.70 -31.95 -8.13
CA GLU A 392 4.56 -32.16 -9.02
C GLU A 392 3.27 -31.75 -8.31
N VAL A 393 2.49 -30.91 -8.96
CA VAL A 393 1.16 -30.48 -8.54
C VAL A 393 0.12 -30.99 -9.52
N CYS A 394 -1.03 -31.37 -9.01
CA CYS A 394 -2.19 -31.71 -9.83
C CYS A 394 -2.63 -30.52 -10.65
N ARG A 395 -2.72 -30.66 -11.97
CA ARG A 395 -3.06 -29.55 -12.87
C ARG A 395 -4.42 -28.96 -12.60
N GLU A 396 -5.40 -29.79 -12.27
CA GLU A 396 -6.78 -29.35 -12.05
C GLU A 396 -7.00 -28.73 -10.68
N SER A 397 -6.39 -29.30 -9.62
CA SER A 397 -6.65 -28.83 -8.25
C SER A 397 -5.60 -27.86 -7.71
N GLY A 398 -4.41 -27.77 -8.34
CA GLY A 398 -3.29 -27.01 -7.82
C GLY A 398 -2.71 -27.52 -6.47
N CYS A 399 -3.17 -28.66 -5.96
CA CYS A 399 -2.63 -29.34 -4.78
C CYS A 399 -1.43 -30.21 -5.16
N LEU A 400 -0.66 -30.73 -4.20
CA LEU A 400 0.35 -31.77 -4.53
C LEU A 400 -0.30 -32.92 -5.27
N LYS A 401 0.45 -33.48 -6.23
CA LYS A 401 -0.03 -34.64 -7.01
C LYS A 401 -0.39 -35.81 -6.10
N GLY A 402 -1.62 -36.26 -6.19
CA GLY A 402 -2.12 -37.46 -5.53
C GLY A 402 -1.91 -38.70 -6.40
N VAL A 403 -2.09 -39.88 -5.80
CA VAL A 403 -1.91 -41.18 -6.49
C VAL A 403 -2.88 -41.41 -7.66
N ASN A 404 -4.00 -40.71 -7.65
CA ASN A 404 -5.03 -40.81 -8.69
C ASN A 404 -4.95 -39.69 -9.72
N CYS A 405 -4.05 -38.71 -9.60
CA CYS A 405 -3.90 -37.63 -10.55
C CYS A 405 -3.20 -38.14 -11.84
N GLU A 406 -3.81 -37.91 -12.98
CA GLU A 406 -3.21 -38.24 -14.28
C GLU A 406 -2.26 -37.13 -14.73
N ASP A 407 -2.75 -35.91 -14.79
CA ASP A 407 -1.98 -34.74 -15.23
C ASP A 407 -1.37 -33.97 -14.05
N SER A 408 -0.13 -33.54 -14.24
CA SER A 408 0.61 -32.73 -13.27
C SER A 408 1.48 -31.70 -13.94
N ASP A 409 1.66 -30.58 -13.26
CA ASP A 409 2.65 -29.56 -13.60
C ASP A 409 3.77 -29.58 -12.56
N THR A 410 4.98 -29.21 -12.97
CA THR A 410 6.13 -29.10 -12.07
C THR A 410 6.29 -27.63 -11.66
N LEU A 411 6.19 -27.33 -10.37
CA LEU A 411 6.29 -25.96 -9.86
C LEU A 411 7.40 -25.80 -8.84
N MET A 412 7.96 -24.58 -8.80
CA MET A 412 8.78 -24.11 -7.69
C MET A 412 7.85 -23.76 -6.52
N LEU A 413 8.11 -24.33 -5.36
CA LEU A 413 7.26 -24.18 -4.18
C LEU A 413 8.07 -23.78 -2.94
N PRO A 414 7.48 -23.06 -1.98
CA PRO A 414 8.09 -22.84 -0.67
C PRO A 414 8.51 -24.16 -0.01
N ARG A 415 9.62 -24.17 0.73
CA ARG A 415 10.16 -25.41 1.31
C ARG A 415 9.18 -26.17 2.20
N LYS A 416 8.32 -25.46 2.92
CA LYS A 416 7.31 -26.08 3.79
C LYS A 416 6.15 -26.72 3.03
N SER A 417 6.04 -26.50 1.72
CA SER A 417 5.00 -27.08 0.86
C SER A 417 5.03 -28.62 0.80
N VAL A 418 6.14 -29.24 1.20
CA VAL A 418 6.19 -30.71 1.41
C VAL A 418 5.13 -31.23 2.40
N ARG A 419 4.57 -30.35 3.22
CA ARG A 419 3.51 -30.64 4.21
C ARG A 419 2.11 -30.44 3.67
N SER A 420 1.99 -29.86 2.46
CA SER A 420 0.70 -29.62 1.83
C SER A 420 0.01 -30.94 1.52
N GLU A 421 -1.31 -30.91 1.60
CA GLU A 421 -2.11 -32.10 1.32
C GLU A 421 -2.09 -32.47 -0.17
N PRO A 422 -2.01 -33.76 -0.50
CA PRO A 422 -2.16 -34.22 -1.90
C PRO A 422 -3.58 -33.95 -2.39
N CYS A 423 -3.78 -33.96 -3.70
CA CYS A 423 -5.06 -33.71 -4.34
C CYS A 423 -6.18 -34.61 -3.78
N PRO A 424 -7.22 -34.03 -3.16
CA PRO A 424 -8.32 -34.80 -2.57
C PRO A 424 -9.44 -35.08 -3.58
N TYR A 425 -9.39 -34.51 -4.79
CA TYR A 425 -10.49 -34.49 -5.73
C TYR A 425 -10.45 -35.61 -6.77
N HIS A 426 -9.26 -36.17 -7.10
CA HIS A 426 -9.16 -37.31 -7.98
C HIS A 426 -9.48 -38.61 -7.25
N LYS A 427 -10.51 -39.29 -7.69
CA LYS A 427 -10.99 -40.55 -7.12
C LYS A 427 -11.14 -41.59 -8.24
N VAL A 428 -11.11 -42.87 -7.87
CA VAL A 428 -11.43 -43.95 -8.80
C VAL A 428 -12.91 -44.31 -8.58
N VAL A 429 -13.72 -44.14 -9.63
CA VAL A 429 -15.14 -44.49 -9.65
C VAL A 429 -15.35 -45.46 -10.82
N ASP A 430 -15.84 -46.65 -10.54
CA ASP A 430 -16.04 -47.72 -11.51
C ASP A 430 -14.81 -48.03 -12.37
N GLY A 431 -13.60 -47.95 -11.76
CA GLY A 431 -12.31 -48.19 -12.41
C GLY A 431 -11.78 -47.01 -13.23
N VAL A 432 -12.51 -45.89 -13.31
CA VAL A 432 -12.13 -44.66 -14.03
C VAL A 432 -11.67 -43.60 -13.05
N ARG A 433 -10.53 -42.99 -13.33
CA ARG A 433 -10.06 -41.83 -12.56
C ARG A 433 -10.89 -40.59 -12.91
N THR A 434 -11.51 -40.00 -11.94
CA THR A 434 -12.45 -38.90 -12.11
C THR A 434 -12.16 -37.77 -11.14
N PHE A 435 -12.17 -36.55 -11.64
CA PHE A 435 -12.07 -35.33 -10.82
C PHE A 435 -13.48 -35.01 -10.27
N ILE A 436 -13.61 -34.99 -8.94
CA ILE A 436 -14.90 -34.80 -8.27
C ILE A 436 -14.76 -33.73 -7.19
N LEU A 437 -15.40 -32.61 -7.42
CA LEU A 437 -15.52 -31.54 -6.41
C LEU A 437 -16.63 -31.90 -5.39
N PRO A 438 -16.56 -31.32 -4.15
CA PRO A 438 -17.70 -31.37 -3.24
C PRO A 438 -18.98 -30.84 -3.91
N PRO A 439 -20.16 -31.40 -3.65
CA PRO A 439 -21.40 -31.06 -4.37
C PRO A 439 -21.72 -29.56 -4.40
N SER A 440 -21.48 -28.84 -3.30
CA SER A 440 -21.70 -27.41 -3.24
C SER A 440 -20.71 -26.61 -4.13
N MET A 441 -19.46 -27.06 -4.22
CA MET A 441 -18.47 -26.43 -5.11
C MET A 441 -18.79 -26.76 -6.57
N GLU A 442 -19.08 -28.03 -6.87
CA GLU A 442 -19.40 -28.51 -8.20
C GLU A 442 -20.59 -27.77 -8.81
N TRP A 443 -21.64 -27.55 -8.02
CA TRP A 443 -22.87 -26.90 -8.49
C TRP A 443 -22.61 -25.47 -8.99
N TYR A 444 -21.85 -24.66 -8.21
CA TYR A 444 -21.49 -23.31 -8.64
C TYR A 444 -20.41 -23.29 -9.72
N TYR A 445 -19.46 -24.22 -9.68
CA TYR A 445 -18.39 -24.33 -10.67
C TYR A 445 -18.90 -24.60 -12.09
N ARG A 446 -19.94 -25.42 -12.25
CA ARG A 446 -20.55 -25.72 -13.56
C ARG A 446 -21.36 -24.56 -14.14
N GLN A 447 -21.63 -23.51 -13.42
CA GLN A 447 -22.36 -22.34 -13.90
C GLN A 447 -21.47 -21.30 -14.58
N HIS A 448 -20.19 -21.46 -14.48
CA HIS A 448 -19.15 -20.58 -15.02
C HIS A 448 -18.18 -21.34 -15.92
#